data_256292cebfa63173dcd4af29f0964015
#
_entry.id   256292cebfa63173dcd4af29f0964015
#
_cell.length_a   1.000
_cell.length_b   1.000
_cell.length_c   1.000
_cell.angle_alpha   90.00
_cell.angle_beta   90.00
_cell.angle_gamma   90.00
#
_symmetry.space_group_name_H-M   'P 1'
#
loop_
_entity.id
_entity.type
_entity.pdbx_description
1 polymer ?
#
loop_
_entity_poly.entity_id
_entity_poly.type
_entity_poly.pdbx_seq_one_letter_code
_entity_poly.pdbx_strand_id
1 'polypeptide(L)'
;MAAAVLVGSVLCSGAAEAAAPPSPVTALKRQFGEHVGLRVSDVGRVYRGGEAVVTIWRKGRVEFDADGVYATDTVGRTEAGRGAVKELENQLGQQLGSTRVICFPNEAYLSGPGYETWLPEGKTWLGLIGPANIKQTAALPQIVNIFEPATLGTLLSHASVRKKLRSGTFLQGAVTLRTLYKVSPSLRDRLAGPPKGRSGRIPVGFRLWLDPSNLARRLSTTWRQPISGDARKYTTTVVDTRYTGWGSPVTLVPPPPEDTADAGRVGADLPEPAVLPIG
;
A
#
# COMPACT_ATOMS: atom_id res chain seq x y z
N MET A 1 77.58 -8.22 26.96
CA MET A 1 76.24 -8.40 27.56
C MET A 1 75.30 -7.45 26.90
N ALA A 2 74.43 -8.00 25.95
CA ALA A 2 73.43 -7.17 25.26
C ALA A 2 72.04 -7.62 25.76
N ALA A 3 71.28 -6.71 26.34
CA ALA A 3 69.92 -6.95 26.84
C ALA A 3 68.92 -6.60 25.71
N ALA A 4 68.19 -7.57 25.22
CA ALA A 4 67.08 -7.39 24.28
C ALA A 4 65.79 -7.03 25.06
N VAL A 5 65.19 -5.87 24.80
CA VAL A 5 63.89 -5.45 25.33
C VAL A 5 62.83 -5.87 24.30
N LEU A 6 61.99 -6.85 24.64
CA LEU A 6 60.80 -7.25 23.90
C LEU A 6 59.66 -6.31 24.25
N VAL A 7 59.26 -5.42 23.34
CA VAL A 7 58.08 -4.58 23.45
C VAL A 7 56.89 -5.41 22.91
N GLY A 8 56.05 -5.94 23.81
CA GLY A 8 54.80 -6.63 23.47
C GLY A 8 53.73 -5.62 23.06
N SER A 9 53.32 -5.62 21.80
CA SER A 9 52.18 -4.85 21.30
C SER A 9 50.88 -5.55 21.69
N VAL A 10 50.17 -5.01 22.66
CA VAL A 10 48.81 -5.44 23.00
C VAL A 10 47.85 -4.89 21.94
N LEU A 11 47.42 -5.74 21.02
CA LEU A 11 46.32 -5.47 20.10
C LEU A 11 45.01 -5.52 20.89
N CYS A 12 44.50 -4.38 21.34
CA CYS A 12 43.11 -4.24 21.80
C CYS A 12 42.20 -4.39 20.61
N SER A 13 41.70 -5.62 20.36
CA SER A 13 40.58 -5.87 19.46
C SER A 13 39.30 -5.33 20.13
N GLY A 14 39.04 -4.04 19.93
CA GLY A 14 37.75 -3.47 20.27
C GLY A 14 36.67 -4.13 19.41
N ALA A 15 35.90 -5.05 20.01
CA ALA A 15 34.69 -5.52 19.41
C ALA A 15 33.78 -4.30 19.20
N ALA A 16 33.59 -3.90 17.93
CA ALA A 16 32.63 -2.86 17.59
C ALA A 16 31.27 -3.35 18.03
N GLU A 17 30.72 -2.80 19.09
CA GLU A 17 29.39 -3.08 19.56
C GLU A 17 28.42 -2.71 18.44
N ALA A 18 27.77 -3.72 17.84
CA ALA A 18 26.84 -3.52 16.75
C ALA A 18 25.71 -2.61 17.24
N ALA A 19 25.66 -1.39 16.73
CA ALA A 19 24.62 -0.42 17.08
C ALA A 19 23.23 -1.04 16.92
N ALA A 20 22.37 -0.83 17.92
CA ALA A 20 21.02 -1.34 17.88
C ALA A 20 20.30 -0.84 16.61
N PRO A 21 19.51 -1.69 15.93
CA PRO A 21 18.81 -1.28 14.72
C PRO A 21 17.88 -0.09 15.01
N PRO A 22 17.75 0.86 14.05
CA PRO A 22 16.92 2.05 14.25
C PRO A 22 15.46 1.65 14.49
N SER A 23 14.67 2.56 15.10
CA SER A 23 13.23 2.34 15.23
C SER A 23 12.60 2.08 13.85
N PRO A 24 11.46 1.34 13.74
CA PRO A 24 10.83 1.09 12.44
C PRO A 24 10.47 2.36 11.68
N VAL A 25 10.07 3.43 12.38
CA VAL A 25 9.80 4.74 11.75
C VAL A 25 11.09 5.38 11.24
N THR A 26 12.16 5.28 11.98
CA THR A 26 13.49 5.80 11.55
C THR A 26 14.03 4.96 10.38
N ALA A 27 13.86 3.64 10.43
CA ALA A 27 14.25 2.74 9.34
C ALA A 27 13.50 3.07 8.05
N LEU A 28 12.18 3.32 8.14
CA LEU A 28 11.37 3.76 7.00
C LEU A 28 11.87 5.09 6.43
N LYS A 29 12.03 6.12 7.26
CA LYS A 29 12.51 7.44 6.80
C LYS A 29 13.87 7.40 6.11
N ARG A 30 14.74 6.46 6.49
CA ARG A 30 16.04 6.25 5.82
C ARG A 30 15.92 5.66 4.41
N GLN A 31 14.73 5.15 4.05
CA GLN A 31 14.45 4.67 2.69
C GLN A 31 13.97 5.78 1.76
N PHE A 32 13.69 6.97 2.28
CA PHE A 32 13.25 8.10 1.48
C PHE A 32 14.45 8.75 0.80
N GLY A 33 14.41 8.81 -0.51
CA GLY A 33 15.47 9.33 -1.35
C GLY A 33 15.12 9.21 -2.83
N GLU A 34 15.77 9.98 -3.67
CA GLU A 34 15.53 9.98 -5.11
C GLU A 34 15.95 8.66 -5.74
N HIS A 35 15.10 8.14 -6.63
CA HIS A 35 15.31 6.90 -7.38
C HIS A 35 15.54 5.65 -6.52
N VAL A 36 15.03 5.69 -5.30
CA VAL A 36 15.05 4.56 -4.36
C VAL A 36 13.64 4.04 -4.18
N GLY A 37 13.47 2.73 -4.03
CA GLY A 37 12.13 2.19 -3.88
C GLY A 37 12.11 0.74 -3.42
N LEU A 38 10.99 0.08 -3.73
CA LEU A 38 10.73 -1.32 -3.40
C LEU A 38 9.70 -1.94 -4.35
N ARG A 39 9.49 -3.24 -4.19
CA ARG A 39 8.38 -3.97 -4.81
C ARG A 39 7.30 -4.29 -3.80
N VAL A 40 6.05 -4.17 -4.24
CA VAL A 40 4.86 -4.55 -3.47
C VAL A 40 4.10 -5.68 -4.16
N SER A 41 3.45 -6.52 -3.36
CA SER A 41 2.52 -7.54 -3.85
C SER A 41 1.38 -7.67 -2.86
N ASP A 42 0.15 -7.43 -3.33
CA ASP A 42 -1.07 -7.41 -2.53
C ASP A 42 -2.05 -8.50 -2.95
N VAL A 43 -2.74 -9.04 -1.96
CA VAL A 43 -3.96 -9.81 -2.18
C VAL A 43 -5.03 -9.26 -1.25
N GLY A 44 -6.04 -8.65 -1.83
CA GLY A 44 -7.24 -8.16 -1.14
C GLY A 44 -8.42 -9.09 -1.38
N ARG A 45 -9.20 -9.41 -0.34
CA ARG A 45 -10.42 -10.20 -0.43
C ARG A 45 -11.54 -9.55 0.35
N VAL A 46 -12.71 -9.51 -0.27
CA VAL A 46 -13.96 -9.12 0.38
C VAL A 46 -14.81 -10.36 0.57
N TYR A 47 -15.23 -10.60 1.79
CA TYR A 47 -16.08 -11.73 2.17
C TYR A 47 -17.48 -11.26 2.55
N ARG A 48 -18.49 -12.02 2.12
CA ARG A 48 -19.89 -11.86 2.55
C ARG A 48 -20.41 -13.25 2.91
N GLY A 49 -20.97 -13.39 4.11
CA GLY A 49 -21.46 -14.69 4.60
C GLY A 49 -20.37 -15.78 4.70
N GLY A 50 -19.10 -15.42 4.79
CA GLY A 50 -17.97 -16.37 4.82
C GLY A 50 -17.39 -16.70 3.44
N GLU A 51 -18.05 -16.33 2.35
CA GLU A 51 -17.58 -16.56 0.99
C GLU A 51 -16.87 -15.34 0.42
N ALA A 52 -15.80 -15.54 -0.34
CA ALA A 52 -15.10 -14.48 -1.05
C ALA A 52 -15.94 -14.02 -2.25
N VAL A 53 -16.40 -12.77 -2.22
CA VAL A 53 -17.20 -12.17 -3.30
C VAL A 53 -16.35 -11.35 -4.28
N VAL A 54 -15.20 -10.84 -3.84
CA VAL A 54 -14.21 -10.15 -4.67
C VAL A 54 -12.82 -10.56 -4.22
N THR A 55 -11.94 -10.79 -5.17
CA THR A 55 -10.50 -10.92 -4.92
C THR A 55 -9.74 -10.00 -5.87
N ILE A 56 -8.82 -9.22 -5.30
CA ILE A 56 -7.93 -8.33 -6.05
C ILE A 56 -6.51 -8.78 -5.79
N TRP A 57 -5.78 -9.09 -6.84
CA TRP A 57 -4.33 -9.28 -6.81
C TRP A 57 -3.67 -8.05 -7.39
N ARG A 58 -2.58 -7.62 -6.79
CA ARG A 58 -1.80 -6.50 -7.30
C ARG A 58 -0.32 -6.75 -7.05
N LYS A 59 0.52 -6.31 -7.97
CA LYS A 59 1.96 -6.28 -7.83
C LYS A 59 2.50 -5.01 -8.48
N GLY A 60 3.60 -4.49 -7.97
CA GLY A 60 4.17 -3.30 -8.55
C GLY A 60 5.44 -2.82 -7.88
N ARG A 61 5.82 -1.60 -8.25
CA ARG A 61 6.96 -0.88 -7.73
C ARG A 61 6.49 0.43 -7.11
N VAL A 62 7.20 0.84 -6.08
CA VAL A 62 7.03 2.14 -5.42
C VAL A 62 8.37 2.85 -5.49
N GLU A 63 8.38 4.08 -5.95
CA GLU A 63 9.52 4.99 -5.93
C GLU A 63 9.31 6.01 -4.82
N PHE A 64 10.37 6.31 -4.10
CA PHE A 64 10.39 7.34 -3.07
C PHE A 64 11.10 8.60 -3.56
N ASP A 65 10.77 9.71 -2.89
CA ASP A 65 11.56 10.94 -2.82
C ASP A 65 11.95 11.24 -1.37
N ALA A 66 12.39 12.44 -1.09
CA ALA A 66 12.76 12.88 0.27
C ALA A 66 11.56 12.93 1.24
N ASP A 67 10.34 13.08 0.73
CA ASP A 67 9.11 13.27 1.51
C ASP A 67 8.31 11.98 1.69
N GLY A 68 8.57 10.95 0.86
CA GLY A 68 7.87 9.67 0.94
C GLY A 68 7.65 8.98 -0.40
N VAL A 69 6.42 8.54 -0.66
CA VAL A 69 6.06 7.92 -1.95
C VAL A 69 5.93 9.00 -3.01
N TYR A 70 6.85 8.96 -3.98
CA TYR A 70 6.83 9.83 -5.17
C TYR A 70 5.95 9.25 -6.27
N ALA A 71 6.19 7.98 -6.65
CA ALA A 71 5.45 7.37 -7.74
C ALA A 71 5.20 5.87 -7.47
N THR A 72 4.18 5.34 -8.16
CA THR A 72 3.85 3.91 -8.13
C THR A 72 3.54 3.41 -9.54
N ASP A 73 3.93 2.16 -9.84
CA ASP A 73 3.58 1.43 -11.05
C ASP A 73 3.06 0.06 -10.65
N THR A 74 1.77 -0.17 -10.81
CA THR A 74 1.12 -1.39 -10.34
C THR A 74 0.29 -2.03 -11.44
N VAL A 75 0.33 -3.36 -11.47
CA VAL A 75 -0.58 -4.19 -12.27
C VAL A 75 -1.48 -4.94 -11.32
N GLY A 76 -2.78 -4.77 -11.49
CA GLY A 76 -3.83 -5.42 -10.71
C GLY A 76 -4.68 -6.34 -11.56
N ARG A 77 -5.32 -7.32 -10.89
CA ARG A 77 -6.37 -8.16 -11.46
C ARG A 77 -7.48 -8.30 -10.44
N THR A 78 -8.70 -8.03 -10.88
CA THR A 78 -9.91 -8.19 -10.07
C THR A 78 -10.71 -9.37 -10.59
N GLU A 79 -11.17 -10.23 -9.69
CA GLU A 79 -12.04 -11.36 -10.00
C GLU A 79 -13.26 -11.35 -9.08
N ALA A 80 -14.44 -11.58 -9.67
CA ALA A 80 -15.64 -11.89 -8.93
C ALA A 80 -15.54 -13.31 -8.34
N GLY A 81 -15.87 -13.46 -7.06
CA GLY A 81 -15.93 -14.76 -6.38
C GLY A 81 -17.23 -15.49 -6.66
N ARG A 82 -17.30 -16.79 -6.31
CA ARG A 82 -18.52 -17.61 -6.49
C ARG A 82 -19.73 -17.06 -5.73
N GLY A 83 -19.53 -16.36 -4.62
CA GLY A 83 -20.59 -15.68 -3.86
C GLY A 83 -20.91 -14.27 -4.37
N ALA A 84 -20.41 -13.87 -5.54
CA ALA A 84 -20.75 -12.58 -6.14
C ALA A 84 -22.20 -12.60 -6.61
N VAL A 85 -22.98 -11.61 -6.16
CA VAL A 85 -24.34 -11.42 -6.66
C VAL A 85 -24.22 -10.77 -8.03
N LYS A 86 -25.10 -11.11 -8.96
CA LYS A 86 -25.13 -10.58 -10.34
C LYS A 86 -25.03 -9.05 -10.40
N GLU A 87 -25.57 -8.36 -9.40
CA GLU A 87 -25.46 -6.92 -9.24
C GLU A 87 -24.03 -6.45 -8.99
N LEU A 88 -23.23 -7.19 -8.19
CA LEU A 88 -21.82 -6.93 -7.95
C LEU A 88 -20.98 -7.22 -9.20
N GLU A 89 -21.34 -8.27 -9.96
CA GLU A 89 -20.71 -8.57 -11.25
C GLU A 89 -20.95 -7.45 -12.25
N ASN A 90 -22.17 -6.89 -12.29
CA ASN A 90 -22.51 -5.75 -13.14
C ASN A 90 -21.74 -4.47 -12.71
N GLN A 91 -21.60 -4.23 -11.40
CA GLN A 91 -20.84 -3.10 -10.87
C GLN A 91 -19.32 -3.23 -11.11
N LEU A 92 -18.80 -4.45 -11.07
CA LEU A 92 -17.39 -4.75 -11.32
C LEU A 92 -17.10 -5.01 -12.80
N GLY A 93 -18.10 -5.14 -13.65
CA GLY A 93 -17.96 -5.65 -15.02
C GLY A 93 -16.87 -4.96 -15.84
N GLN A 94 -16.73 -3.64 -15.71
CA GLN A 94 -15.67 -2.86 -16.36
C GLN A 94 -14.34 -2.90 -15.56
N GLN A 95 -14.35 -3.33 -14.32
CA GLN A 95 -13.18 -3.43 -13.44
C GLN A 95 -12.61 -4.85 -13.38
N LEU A 96 -13.29 -5.84 -14.03
CA LEU A 96 -12.79 -7.20 -14.15
C LEU A 96 -11.66 -7.24 -15.18
N GLY A 97 -10.63 -8.04 -14.88
CA GLY A 97 -9.48 -8.16 -15.75
C GLY A 97 -8.21 -7.54 -15.19
N SER A 98 -7.22 -7.37 -16.05
CA SER A 98 -5.92 -6.82 -15.68
C SER A 98 -5.88 -5.33 -15.96
N THR A 99 -5.55 -4.53 -14.96
CA THR A 99 -5.39 -3.08 -15.06
C THR A 99 -3.99 -2.69 -14.63
N ARG A 100 -3.30 -1.85 -15.40
CA ARG A 100 -2.06 -1.21 -14.98
C ARG A 100 -2.32 0.25 -14.64
N VAL A 101 -1.77 0.69 -13.51
CA VAL A 101 -1.90 2.06 -13.00
C VAL A 101 -0.51 2.57 -12.68
N ILE A 102 -0.13 3.69 -13.28
CA ILE A 102 1.09 4.43 -12.97
C ILE A 102 0.65 5.77 -12.38
N CYS A 103 1.12 6.10 -11.18
CA CYS A 103 0.76 7.34 -10.49
C CYS A 103 2.00 8.15 -10.13
N PHE A 104 1.94 9.45 -10.37
CA PHE A 104 2.87 10.48 -9.93
C PHE A 104 2.10 11.52 -9.08
N PRO A 105 2.75 12.51 -8.45
CA PRO A 105 2.06 13.48 -7.59
C PRO A 105 0.92 14.25 -8.26
N ASN A 106 1.02 14.54 -9.56
CA ASN A 106 0.05 15.35 -10.30
C ASN A 106 -0.56 14.68 -11.53
N GLU A 107 -0.32 13.40 -11.72
CA GLU A 107 -0.83 12.68 -12.89
C GLU A 107 -0.95 11.19 -12.60
N ALA A 108 -1.87 10.53 -13.27
CA ALA A 108 -2.01 9.09 -13.26
C ALA A 108 -2.30 8.58 -14.67
N TYR A 109 -1.86 7.37 -14.94
CA TYR A 109 -2.03 6.69 -16.21
C TYR A 109 -2.68 5.34 -15.98
N LEU A 110 -3.74 5.07 -16.73
CA LEU A 110 -4.55 3.86 -16.62
C LEU A 110 -4.51 3.10 -17.95
N SER A 111 -4.32 1.80 -17.89
CA SER A 111 -4.35 0.92 -19.06
C SER A 111 -4.99 -0.42 -18.70
N GLY A 112 -5.71 -1.00 -19.64
CA GLY A 112 -6.37 -2.29 -19.51
C GLY A 112 -7.80 -2.31 -20.03
N PRO A 113 -8.45 -3.50 -20.09
CA PRO A 113 -9.74 -3.70 -20.77
C PRO A 113 -10.85 -2.76 -20.31
N GLY A 114 -10.84 -2.35 -19.03
CA GLY A 114 -11.84 -1.44 -18.49
C GLY A 114 -11.76 0.00 -19.04
N TYR A 115 -10.69 0.36 -19.74
CA TYR A 115 -10.47 1.70 -20.28
C TYR A 115 -10.45 1.75 -21.81
N GLU A 116 -10.35 0.60 -22.49
CA GLU A 116 -10.20 0.52 -23.94
C GLU A 116 -11.36 1.20 -24.72
N THR A 117 -12.58 1.16 -24.17
CA THR A 117 -13.76 1.77 -24.80
C THR A 117 -13.71 3.30 -24.85
N TRP A 118 -12.87 3.93 -24.05
CA TRP A 118 -12.68 5.39 -24.07
C TRP A 118 -11.41 5.86 -24.78
N LEU A 119 -10.58 4.90 -25.21
CA LEU A 119 -9.33 5.27 -25.88
C LEU A 119 -9.58 5.48 -27.37
N PRO A 120 -9.08 6.61 -27.94
CA PRO A 120 -9.01 6.77 -29.38
C PRO A 120 -8.15 5.68 -30.02
N GLU A 121 -8.35 5.46 -31.32
CA GLU A 121 -7.55 4.51 -32.09
C GLU A 121 -6.04 4.78 -31.94
N GLY A 122 -5.28 3.73 -31.72
CA GLY A 122 -3.82 3.79 -31.52
C GLY A 122 -3.37 4.21 -30.12
N LYS A 123 -4.28 4.51 -29.20
CA LYS A 123 -3.95 4.82 -27.79
C LYS A 123 -4.12 3.61 -26.90
N THR A 124 -3.22 3.44 -25.92
CA THR A 124 -3.24 2.33 -24.97
C THR A 124 -3.29 2.80 -23.51
N TRP A 125 -3.11 4.10 -23.28
CA TRP A 125 -3.12 4.72 -21.98
C TRP A 125 -4.08 5.89 -21.90
N LEU A 126 -4.77 5.97 -20.77
CA LEU A 126 -5.59 7.12 -20.38
C LEU A 126 -4.84 7.92 -19.32
N GLY A 127 -4.48 9.15 -19.66
CA GLY A 127 -3.80 10.09 -18.77
C GLY A 127 -4.78 10.96 -18.02
N LEU A 128 -4.68 10.98 -16.71
CA LEU A 128 -5.42 11.85 -15.80
C LEU A 128 -4.47 12.93 -15.28
N ILE A 129 -4.70 14.20 -15.66
CA ILE A 129 -3.91 15.34 -15.22
C ILE A 129 -4.76 16.19 -14.26
N GLY A 130 -4.21 16.59 -13.12
CA GLY A 130 -4.91 17.45 -12.16
C GLY A 130 -4.84 16.96 -10.70
N PRO A 131 -5.57 17.58 -9.76
CA PRO A 131 -5.42 17.29 -8.34
C PRO A 131 -5.72 15.83 -7.99
N ALA A 132 -4.88 15.32 -7.31
CA ALA A 132 -4.36 13.99 -7.15
C ALA A 132 -5.21 12.99 -6.35
N ASN A 133 -6.47 13.22 -6.05
CA ASN A 133 -7.23 12.40 -5.12
C ASN A 133 -7.45 10.95 -5.57
N ILE A 134 -7.39 10.70 -6.86
CA ILE A 134 -7.54 9.36 -7.46
C ILE A 134 -6.22 8.57 -7.41
N LYS A 135 -5.12 9.21 -7.28
CA LYS A 135 -3.80 8.80 -7.74
C LYS A 135 -3.09 7.80 -6.84
N GLN A 136 -2.95 8.14 -5.58
CA GLN A 136 -2.26 7.26 -4.63
C GLN A 136 -3.17 6.18 -4.07
N THR A 137 -4.47 6.43 -4.04
CA THR A 137 -5.48 5.50 -3.54
C THR A 137 -5.72 4.32 -4.45
N ALA A 138 -5.70 4.52 -5.74
CA ALA A 138 -5.86 3.44 -6.71
C ALA A 138 -4.67 2.49 -6.73
N ALA A 139 -3.49 2.99 -6.35
CA ALA A 139 -2.26 2.20 -6.39
C ALA A 139 -2.12 1.19 -5.25
N LEU A 140 -2.71 1.43 -4.08
CA LEU A 140 -2.53 0.59 -2.90
C LEU A 140 -3.88 0.15 -2.30
N PRO A 141 -4.24 -1.15 -2.31
CA PRO A 141 -5.50 -1.63 -1.75
C PRO A 141 -5.52 -1.58 -0.21
N GLN A 142 -4.37 -1.42 0.42
CA GLN A 142 -4.25 -1.37 1.86
C GLN A 142 -4.96 -0.13 2.43
N ILE A 143 -5.83 -0.34 3.43
CA ILE A 143 -6.41 0.74 4.22
C ILE A 143 -5.36 1.42 5.12
N VAL A 144 -4.30 0.73 5.43
CA VAL A 144 -3.17 1.19 6.24
C VAL A 144 -1.97 1.42 5.34
N ASN A 145 -1.59 2.67 5.14
CA ASN A 145 -0.40 3.04 4.40
C ASN A 145 0.81 3.09 5.34
N ILE A 146 1.68 2.07 5.31
CA ILE A 146 2.89 2.04 6.16
C ILE A 146 4.02 2.93 5.66
N PHE A 147 3.92 3.48 4.46
CA PHE A 147 4.89 4.44 3.94
C PHE A 147 4.71 5.83 4.58
N GLU A 148 3.65 6.04 5.32
CA GLU A 148 3.42 7.24 6.13
C GLU A 148 4.00 7.03 7.54
N PRO A 149 5.04 7.78 7.94
CA PRO A 149 5.70 7.61 9.25
C PRO A 149 4.74 7.71 10.44
N ALA A 150 3.74 8.61 10.39
CA ALA A 150 2.75 8.78 11.44
C ALA A 150 1.80 7.58 11.54
N THR A 151 1.40 7.01 10.39
CA THR A 151 0.57 5.80 10.33
C THR A 151 1.34 4.59 10.89
N LEU A 152 2.59 4.39 10.45
CA LEU A 152 3.44 3.32 10.99
C LEU A 152 3.64 3.48 12.51
N GLY A 153 3.96 4.69 12.99
CA GLY A 153 4.10 4.98 14.43
C GLY A 153 2.83 4.66 15.22
N THR A 154 1.66 4.95 14.65
CA THR A 154 0.36 4.62 15.24
C THR A 154 0.14 3.11 15.35
N LEU A 155 0.51 2.31 14.33
CA LEU A 155 0.44 0.85 14.46
C LEU A 155 1.36 0.34 15.56
N LEU A 156 2.58 0.86 15.65
CA LEU A 156 3.55 0.45 16.67
C LEU A 156 3.03 0.73 18.09
N SER A 157 2.38 1.87 18.31
CA SER A 157 1.82 2.24 19.62
C SER A 157 0.56 1.44 20.00
N HIS A 158 -0.20 0.95 19.02
CA HIS A 158 -1.40 0.15 19.20
C HIS A 158 -1.16 -1.37 19.10
N ALA A 159 0.10 -1.81 19.03
CA ALA A 159 0.43 -3.22 19.03
C ALA A 159 0.24 -3.83 20.43
N SER A 160 -0.78 -4.66 20.60
CA SER A 160 -1.06 -5.42 21.82
C SER A 160 -0.19 -6.68 21.93
N VAL A 161 0.35 -7.17 20.82
CA VAL A 161 1.28 -8.29 20.77
C VAL A 161 2.56 -7.85 20.09
N ARG A 162 3.70 -8.14 20.71
CA ARG A 162 5.03 -7.94 20.15
C ARG A 162 5.88 -9.17 20.42
N LYS A 163 6.37 -9.81 19.36
CA LYS A 163 7.20 -11.02 19.46
C LYS A 163 8.47 -10.86 18.64
N LYS A 164 9.60 -11.11 19.24
CA LYS A 164 10.88 -11.30 18.54
C LYS A 164 10.83 -12.63 17.81
N LEU A 165 11.18 -12.64 16.54
CA LEU A 165 11.32 -13.82 15.71
C LEU A 165 12.78 -13.91 15.22
N ARG A 166 13.21 -15.08 14.79
CA ARG A 166 14.53 -15.25 14.17
C ARG A 166 14.71 -14.35 12.94
N SER A 167 13.61 -14.08 12.21
CA SER A 167 13.59 -13.27 10.98
C SER A 167 13.14 -11.82 11.21
N GLY A 168 13.18 -11.30 12.45
CA GLY A 168 12.79 -9.92 12.76
C GLY A 168 11.77 -9.82 13.90
N THR A 169 10.76 -8.95 13.74
CA THR A 169 9.75 -8.70 14.77
C THR A 169 8.34 -8.88 14.21
N PHE A 170 7.48 -9.56 14.95
CA PHE A 170 6.05 -9.64 14.68
C PHE A 170 5.29 -8.73 15.64
N LEU A 171 4.31 -8.01 15.09
CA LEU A 171 3.41 -7.10 15.79
C LEU A 171 1.97 -7.41 15.41
N GLN A 172 1.06 -7.37 16.37
CA GLN A 172 -0.37 -7.49 16.12
C GLN A 172 -1.13 -6.53 17.04
N GLY A 173 -2.19 -5.93 16.50
CA GLY A 173 -3.04 -5.01 17.22
C GLY A 173 -4.26 -4.61 16.41
N ALA A 174 -4.93 -3.56 16.87
CA ALA A 174 -6.03 -2.94 16.15
C ALA A 174 -6.03 -1.44 16.39
N VAL A 175 -6.42 -0.68 15.36
CA VAL A 175 -6.65 0.76 15.43
C VAL A 175 -8.06 1.04 14.92
N THR A 176 -8.69 2.13 15.36
CA THR A 176 -9.99 2.52 14.80
C THR A 176 -9.82 3.26 13.47
N LEU A 177 -10.82 3.19 12.60
CA LEU A 177 -10.83 3.95 11.35
C LEU A 177 -10.66 5.45 11.60
N ARG A 178 -11.25 5.98 12.68
CA ARG A 178 -11.07 7.37 13.11
C ARG A 178 -9.62 7.68 13.50
N THR A 179 -8.95 6.79 14.18
CA THR A 179 -7.53 6.96 14.56
C THR A 179 -6.65 6.98 13.33
N LEU A 180 -6.86 6.05 12.39
CA LEU A 180 -6.15 6.04 11.11
C LEU A 180 -6.41 7.32 10.31
N TYR A 181 -7.66 7.76 10.20
CA TYR A 181 -8.01 8.98 9.48
C TYR A 181 -7.25 10.22 9.98
N LYS A 182 -7.01 10.33 11.29
CA LYS A 182 -6.26 11.44 11.87
C LYS A 182 -4.81 11.50 11.43
N VAL A 183 -4.18 10.35 11.21
CA VAL A 183 -2.73 10.24 10.99
C VAL A 183 -2.34 9.89 9.55
N SER A 184 -3.28 9.38 8.74
CA SER A 184 -3.02 8.92 7.38
C SER A 184 -3.56 9.92 6.34
N PRO A 185 -2.69 10.67 5.64
CA PRO A 185 -3.08 11.51 4.51
C PRO A 185 -3.80 10.71 3.43
N SER A 186 -3.24 9.57 2.99
CA SER A 186 -3.83 8.75 1.94
C SER A 186 -5.21 8.21 2.30
N LEU A 187 -5.49 7.94 3.58
CA LEU A 187 -6.83 7.56 4.02
C LEU A 187 -7.80 8.75 4.00
N ARG A 188 -7.33 9.96 4.31
CA ARG A 188 -8.15 11.17 4.18
C ARG A 188 -8.57 11.42 2.74
N ASP A 189 -7.66 11.20 1.80
CA ASP A 189 -7.93 11.36 0.36
C ASP A 189 -8.95 10.33 -0.16
N ARG A 190 -8.98 9.14 0.45
CA ARG A 190 -9.92 8.05 0.10
C ARG A 190 -11.33 8.21 0.66
N LEU A 191 -11.50 8.98 1.70
CA LEU A 191 -12.79 9.16 2.37
C LEU A 191 -13.32 10.55 2.08
N ALA A 192 -14.60 10.65 1.70
CA ALA A 192 -15.27 11.93 1.46
C ALA A 192 -15.32 12.85 2.71
N GLY A 193 -14.85 12.37 3.85
CA GLY A 193 -14.75 13.12 5.09
C GLY A 193 -14.44 12.24 6.30
N PRO A 194 -14.33 12.86 7.50
CA PRO A 194 -13.98 12.13 8.71
C PRO A 194 -15.07 11.11 9.07
N PRO A 195 -14.69 9.84 9.34
CA PRO A 195 -15.63 8.79 9.70
C PRO A 195 -16.29 9.11 11.04
N LYS A 196 -17.63 9.19 11.08
CA LYS A 196 -18.45 9.62 12.23
C LYS A 196 -19.14 8.41 12.88
N GLY A 197 -19.62 8.59 14.11
CA GLY A 197 -20.46 7.62 14.81
C GLY A 197 -19.87 6.19 14.81
N ARG A 198 -20.63 5.23 14.31
CA ARG A 198 -20.23 3.79 14.25
C ARG A 198 -19.11 3.55 13.26
N SER A 199 -19.11 4.21 12.10
CA SER A 199 -18.04 4.02 11.09
C SER A 199 -16.68 4.43 11.64
N GLY A 200 -16.59 5.52 12.40
CA GLY A 200 -15.34 5.94 13.03
C GLY A 200 -14.81 4.96 14.09
N ARG A 201 -15.64 4.06 14.62
CA ARG A 201 -15.26 3.05 15.61
C ARG A 201 -14.96 1.70 15.01
N ILE A 202 -15.08 1.53 13.71
CA ILE A 202 -14.70 0.27 13.03
C ILE A 202 -13.25 -0.06 13.38
N PRO A 203 -12.99 -1.23 13.99
CA PRO A 203 -11.64 -1.68 14.25
C PRO A 203 -10.99 -2.20 12.96
N VAL A 204 -9.80 -1.71 12.68
CA VAL A 204 -8.90 -2.24 11.67
C VAL A 204 -7.84 -3.06 12.39
N GLY A 205 -8.01 -4.37 12.38
CA GLY A 205 -7.02 -5.30 12.89
C GLY A 205 -5.81 -5.34 11.97
N PHE A 206 -4.62 -5.43 12.55
CA PHE A 206 -3.38 -5.55 11.78
C PHE A 206 -2.45 -6.61 12.34
N ARG A 207 -1.65 -7.20 11.44
CA ARG A 207 -0.48 -8.03 11.72
C ARG A 207 0.65 -7.49 10.86
N LEU A 208 1.75 -7.09 11.48
CA LEU A 208 2.92 -6.50 10.82
C LEU A 208 4.16 -7.32 11.13
N TRP A 209 4.87 -7.74 10.10
CA TRP A 209 6.16 -8.40 10.21
C TRP A 209 7.23 -7.45 9.72
N LEU A 210 8.18 -7.17 10.59
CA LEU A 210 9.38 -6.40 10.31
C LEU A 210 10.55 -7.36 10.13
N ASP A 211 11.48 -7.00 9.26
CA ASP A 211 12.77 -7.68 9.12
C ASP A 211 13.76 -7.29 10.24
N PRO A 212 14.98 -7.85 10.28
CA PRO A 212 15.99 -7.48 11.27
C PRO A 212 16.42 -6.01 11.21
N SER A 213 16.26 -5.33 10.05
CA SER A 213 16.51 -3.89 9.87
C SER A 213 15.34 -3.02 10.29
N ASN A 214 14.28 -3.61 10.85
CA ASN A 214 13.02 -2.96 11.22
C ASN A 214 12.21 -2.39 10.03
N LEU A 215 12.46 -2.85 8.80
CA LEU A 215 11.64 -2.55 7.64
C LEU A 215 10.49 -3.56 7.52
N ALA A 216 9.35 -3.08 7.04
CA ALA A 216 8.19 -3.95 6.85
C ALA A 216 8.44 -4.95 5.72
N ARG A 217 8.19 -6.24 5.98
CA ARG A 217 8.21 -7.30 4.97
C ARG A 217 6.82 -7.82 4.64
N ARG A 218 5.85 -7.66 5.55
CA ARG A 218 4.47 -8.06 5.35
C ARG A 218 3.55 -7.27 6.27
N LEU A 219 2.41 -6.86 5.75
CA LEU A 219 1.29 -6.31 6.51
C LEU A 219 0.02 -7.07 6.12
N SER A 220 -0.71 -7.57 7.11
CA SER A 220 -2.06 -8.10 6.91
C SER A 220 -3.03 -7.23 7.69
N THR A 221 -4.09 -6.75 7.05
CA THR A 221 -5.15 -5.97 7.70
C THR A 221 -6.50 -6.63 7.52
N THR A 222 -7.38 -6.45 8.50
CA THR A 222 -8.75 -6.97 8.46
C THR A 222 -9.70 -5.96 9.07
N TRP A 223 -10.81 -5.69 8.40
CA TRP A 223 -11.88 -4.87 8.96
C TRP A 223 -13.25 -5.37 8.51
N ARG A 224 -14.27 -5.00 9.26
CA ARG A 224 -15.66 -5.36 8.96
C ARG A 224 -16.50 -4.11 8.80
N GLN A 225 -17.34 -4.10 7.79
CA GLN A 225 -18.24 -2.99 7.51
C GLN A 225 -19.67 -3.51 7.43
N PRO A 226 -20.65 -2.78 8.02
CA PRO A 226 -22.06 -3.06 7.81
C PRO A 226 -22.41 -2.89 6.32
N ILE A 227 -23.27 -3.73 5.81
CA ILE A 227 -23.84 -3.55 4.46
C ILE A 227 -24.91 -2.47 4.55
N SER A 228 -24.92 -1.53 3.60
CA SER A 228 -25.95 -0.49 3.53
C SER A 228 -27.35 -1.14 3.50
N GLY A 229 -28.25 -0.62 4.33
CA GLY A 229 -29.64 -1.12 4.44
C GLY A 229 -29.82 -2.31 5.40
N ASP A 230 -28.78 -2.99 5.86
CA ASP A 230 -28.90 -4.08 6.84
C ASP A 230 -27.75 -4.11 7.83
N ALA A 231 -27.96 -3.49 9.00
CA ALA A 231 -26.97 -3.40 10.07
C ALA A 231 -26.57 -4.76 10.68
N ARG A 232 -27.22 -5.86 10.32
CA ARG A 232 -26.90 -7.22 10.77
C ARG A 232 -26.00 -7.95 9.80
N LYS A 233 -25.91 -7.47 8.54
CA LYS A 233 -25.05 -8.03 7.52
C LYS A 233 -23.75 -7.22 7.41
N TYR A 234 -22.65 -7.93 7.23
CA TYR A 234 -21.32 -7.35 7.16
C TYR A 234 -20.56 -7.90 5.96
N THR A 235 -19.75 -7.03 5.38
CA THR A 235 -18.59 -7.48 4.60
C THR A 235 -17.37 -7.50 5.51
N THR A 236 -16.49 -8.49 5.29
CA THR A 236 -15.18 -8.54 5.91
C THR A 236 -14.14 -8.39 4.82
N THR A 237 -13.29 -7.39 4.94
CA THR A 237 -12.19 -7.17 4.00
C THR A 237 -10.89 -7.60 4.67
N VAL A 238 -10.10 -8.38 3.95
CA VAL A 238 -8.75 -8.80 4.34
C VAL A 238 -7.79 -8.40 3.23
N VAL A 239 -6.72 -7.70 3.60
CA VAL A 239 -5.64 -7.38 2.66
C VAL A 239 -4.32 -7.87 3.22
N ASP A 240 -3.56 -8.56 2.39
CA ASP A 240 -2.22 -9.05 2.69
C ASP A 240 -1.24 -8.45 1.71
N THR A 241 -0.31 -7.65 2.20
CA THR A 241 0.72 -6.97 1.42
C THR A 241 2.10 -7.50 1.79
N ARG A 242 2.91 -7.79 0.79
CA ARG A 242 4.33 -8.12 0.92
C ARG A 242 5.17 -7.01 0.34
N TYR A 243 6.26 -6.70 1.03
CA TYR A 243 7.23 -5.66 0.68
C TYR A 243 8.59 -6.30 0.51
N THR A 244 9.24 -6.07 -0.62
CA THR A 244 10.54 -6.66 -0.95
C THR A 244 11.43 -5.67 -1.67
N GLY A 245 12.75 -5.83 -1.53
CA GLY A 245 13.71 -4.99 -2.23
C GLY A 245 13.74 -3.54 -1.74
N TRP A 246 13.59 -3.31 -0.45
CA TRP A 246 13.81 -1.99 0.15
C TRP A 246 15.19 -1.45 -0.23
N GLY A 247 15.26 -0.17 -0.61
CA GLY A 247 16.50 0.48 -1.02
C GLY A 247 16.99 0.11 -2.42
N SER A 248 16.20 -0.66 -3.20
CA SER A 248 16.55 -0.95 -4.60
C SER A 248 16.41 0.30 -5.46
N PRO A 249 17.26 0.47 -6.49
CA PRO A 249 17.06 1.50 -7.49
C PRO A 249 15.70 1.30 -8.19
N VAL A 250 14.88 2.34 -8.19
CA VAL A 250 13.58 2.40 -8.89
C VAL A 250 13.46 3.79 -9.52
N THR A 251 13.27 3.82 -10.83
CA THR A 251 12.90 5.02 -11.57
C THR A 251 11.66 4.69 -12.37
N LEU A 252 10.58 5.40 -12.11
CA LEU A 252 9.32 5.26 -12.84
C LEU A 252 9.20 6.41 -13.84
N VAL A 253 8.71 6.08 -15.02
CA VAL A 253 8.51 7.06 -16.10
C VAL A 253 7.07 6.99 -16.58
N PRO A 254 6.46 8.12 -16.99
CA PRO A 254 5.15 8.11 -17.63
C PRO A 254 5.18 7.31 -18.92
N PRO A 255 4.03 6.80 -19.40
CA PRO A 255 3.92 6.21 -20.72
C PRO A 255 4.25 7.21 -21.81
N PRO A 256 4.62 6.74 -23.03
CA PRO A 256 4.87 7.62 -24.16
C PRO A 256 3.66 8.51 -24.45
N PRO A 257 3.85 9.83 -24.70
CA PRO A 257 2.75 10.75 -25.03
C PRO A 257 1.94 10.32 -26.26
N GLU A 258 2.61 9.72 -27.25
CA GLU A 258 2.00 9.18 -28.45
C GLU A 258 1.04 8.03 -28.18
N ASP A 259 1.23 7.28 -27.10
CA ASP A 259 0.37 6.17 -26.67
C ASP A 259 -0.72 6.61 -25.69
N THR A 260 -0.70 7.87 -25.24
CA THR A 260 -1.55 8.38 -24.16
C THR A 260 -2.67 9.28 -24.70
N ALA A 261 -3.90 9.06 -24.26
CA ALA A 261 -5.03 9.95 -24.44
C ALA A 261 -5.29 10.77 -23.17
N ASP A 262 -5.59 12.05 -23.32
CA ASP A 262 -5.97 12.93 -22.22
C ASP A 262 -7.45 12.70 -21.83
N ALA A 263 -7.70 12.26 -20.59
CA ALA A 263 -9.03 12.01 -20.07
C ALA A 263 -9.94 13.24 -20.10
N GLY A 264 -9.39 14.44 -19.89
CA GLY A 264 -10.12 15.69 -19.98
C GLY A 264 -10.68 15.99 -21.37
N ARG A 265 -10.07 15.42 -22.42
CA ARG A 265 -10.54 15.54 -23.82
C ARG A 265 -11.48 14.42 -24.22
N VAL A 266 -11.43 13.29 -23.54
CA VAL A 266 -12.28 12.14 -23.85
C VAL A 266 -13.71 12.32 -23.29
N GLY A 267 -13.91 13.23 -22.34
CA GLY A 267 -15.22 13.73 -21.89
C GLY A 267 -16.13 12.69 -21.23
N ALA A 268 -15.58 11.65 -20.65
CA ALA A 268 -16.35 10.54 -20.12
C ALA A 268 -16.35 10.48 -18.58
N ASP A 269 -17.46 10.00 -18.01
CA ASP A 269 -17.48 9.50 -16.63
C ASP A 269 -16.64 8.21 -16.60
N LEU A 270 -15.36 8.38 -16.27
CA LEU A 270 -14.40 7.28 -16.23
C LEU A 270 -14.66 6.40 -15.03
N PRO A 271 -14.59 5.05 -15.17
CA PRO A 271 -14.68 4.17 -14.04
C PRO A 271 -13.44 4.37 -13.14
N GLU A 272 -13.71 4.56 -11.86
CA GLU A 272 -12.63 4.55 -10.87
C GLU A 272 -11.93 3.18 -10.88
N PRO A 273 -10.59 3.16 -10.70
CA PRO A 273 -9.88 1.90 -10.49
C PRO A 273 -10.49 1.11 -9.34
N ALA A 274 -10.53 -0.23 -9.46
CA ALA A 274 -11.09 -1.10 -8.44
C ALA A 274 -10.42 -0.87 -7.09
N VAL A 275 -11.15 -0.28 -6.16
CA VAL A 275 -10.72 -0.04 -4.78
C VAL A 275 -11.58 -0.87 -3.84
N LEU A 276 -10.95 -1.49 -2.85
CA LEU A 276 -11.71 -2.21 -1.83
C LEU A 276 -12.61 -1.21 -1.08
N PRO A 277 -13.90 -1.52 -0.87
CA PRO A 277 -14.83 -0.62 -0.23
C PRO A 277 -14.39 -0.27 1.19
N ILE A 278 -14.45 1.02 1.54
CA ILE A 278 -14.14 1.56 2.87
C ILE A 278 -15.36 2.29 3.43
N GLY A 279 -16.43 2.46 2.63
CA GLY A 279 -17.60 3.30 2.85
C GLY A 279 -18.45 3.02 4.07
#